data_58107d86cde947c68d17ed94b1e293e1
#
_entry.id   58107d86cde947c68d17ed94b1e293e1
#
_cell.length_a   1.000
_cell.length_b   1.000
_cell.length_c   1.000
_cell.angle_alpha   90.00
_cell.angle_beta   90.00
_cell.angle_gamma   90.00
#
_symmetry.space_group_name_H-M   'P 1'
#
loop_
_entity.id
_entity.type
_entity.pdbx_description
1 polymer ?
#
loop_
_entity_poly.entity_id
_entity_poly.type
_entity_poly.pdbx_seq_one_letter_code
_entity_poly.pdbx_strand_id
1 'polypeptide(L)'
;MLDRRTSLLALASLATLGPSAARANNGAPLRLLVGFPPGGGTDAIARVLAESLQPLLGQTVIVENKPGAGGQLAAQALKAAAPDGNTLFLSHDHSISILPLTLKNPGFNPQQDFAYVAGFATFANAVALSGGTQASNFKDYIALLKRQGGRGNVGIPAAASVPEFLVKTFGEKFGLELVAAPYRGSAPMLQEMMGNQIGAGVGSVPDFITAHRDGKIRIVGVMGRERQGLLPDVPTFAELGLKGFEELPYYGLFAPAGTPAAVQQRISTALAKVLADRSVYARLTALG
;
A
#
# COMPACT_ATOMS: atom_id res chain seq x y z
N MET A 1 9.58 -64.81 -22.96
CA MET A 1 8.10 -64.80 -23.02
C MET A 1 7.56 -64.17 -21.76
N LEU A 2 7.14 -62.92 -21.83
CA LEU A 2 6.56 -62.21 -20.70
C LEU A 2 5.11 -62.66 -20.51
N ASP A 3 4.83 -63.20 -19.34
CA ASP A 3 3.55 -63.79 -18.98
C ASP A 3 2.44 -62.73 -18.97
N ARG A 4 1.27 -63.05 -19.58
CA ARG A 4 0.10 -62.16 -19.70
C ARG A 4 -0.40 -61.58 -18.35
N ARG A 5 -0.06 -62.23 -17.23
CA ARG A 5 -0.43 -61.82 -15.87
C ARG A 5 0.41 -60.64 -15.35
N THR A 6 1.68 -60.57 -15.76
CA THR A 6 2.57 -59.44 -15.38
C THR A 6 2.27 -58.14 -16.13
N SER A 7 1.75 -58.23 -17.35
CA SER A 7 1.34 -57.06 -18.15
C SER A 7 0.06 -56.39 -17.64
N LEU A 8 -0.84 -57.11 -17.00
CA LEU A 8 -2.07 -56.55 -16.41
C LEU A 8 -1.83 -55.85 -15.07
N LEU A 9 -0.82 -56.25 -14.31
CA LEU A 9 -0.45 -55.57 -13.07
C LEU A 9 0.33 -54.29 -13.30
N ALA A 10 1.04 -54.14 -14.42
CA ALA A 10 1.74 -52.92 -14.78
C ALA A 10 0.80 -51.79 -15.29
N LEU A 11 -0.37 -52.13 -15.85
CA LEU A 11 -1.38 -51.14 -16.28
C LEU A 11 -2.25 -50.63 -15.12
N ALA A 12 -2.38 -51.37 -14.03
CA ALA A 12 -3.16 -50.96 -12.87
C ALA A 12 -2.46 -49.92 -11.99
N SER A 13 -1.14 -49.80 -12.10
CA SER A 13 -0.34 -48.87 -11.29
C SER A 13 -0.26 -47.44 -11.85
N LEU A 14 -0.69 -47.21 -13.10
CA LEU A 14 -0.69 -45.87 -13.73
C LEU A 14 -2.01 -45.08 -13.54
N ALA A 15 -3.04 -45.71 -12.98
CA ALA A 15 -4.37 -45.12 -12.85
C ALA A 15 -4.59 -44.30 -11.56
N THR A 16 -3.58 -44.19 -10.66
CA THR A 16 -3.75 -43.52 -9.37
C THR A 16 -3.10 -42.13 -9.28
N LEU A 17 -2.53 -41.61 -10.37
CA LEU A 17 -2.16 -40.21 -10.49
C LEU A 17 -3.39 -39.43 -11.01
N GLY A 18 -4.46 -39.46 -10.24
CA GLY A 18 -5.54 -38.52 -10.42
C GLY A 18 -5.01 -37.09 -10.20
N PRO A 19 -5.49 -36.08 -10.94
CA PRO A 19 -5.11 -34.72 -10.69
C PRO A 19 -5.42 -34.46 -9.20
N SER A 20 -4.41 -34.10 -8.43
CA SER A 20 -4.61 -33.54 -7.08
C SER A 20 -5.53 -32.34 -7.27
N ALA A 21 -6.84 -32.57 -7.17
CA ALA A 21 -7.80 -31.48 -7.11
C ALA A 21 -7.30 -30.60 -5.97
N ALA A 22 -6.83 -29.42 -6.33
CA ALA A 22 -6.49 -28.40 -5.36
C ALA A 22 -7.71 -28.25 -4.44
N ARG A 23 -7.66 -28.91 -3.27
CA ARG A 23 -8.70 -28.76 -2.26
C ARG A 23 -8.73 -27.28 -1.95
N ALA A 24 -9.73 -26.60 -2.51
CA ALA A 24 -10.13 -25.30 -1.99
C ALA A 24 -10.31 -25.51 -0.49
N ASN A 25 -9.47 -24.85 0.29
CA ASN A 25 -9.37 -25.04 1.74
C ASN A 25 -10.65 -24.48 2.37
N ASN A 26 -11.70 -25.30 2.42
CA ASN A 26 -13.00 -24.96 2.96
C ASN A 26 -12.86 -24.85 4.48
N GLY A 27 -12.58 -23.64 4.98
CA GLY A 27 -12.64 -23.34 6.42
C GLY A 27 -11.46 -22.52 6.97
N ALA A 28 -10.28 -22.52 6.38
CA ALA A 28 -9.19 -21.68 6.87
C ALA A 28 -9.43 -20.21 6.46
N PRO A 29 -9.24 -19.24 7.37
CA PRO A 29 -9.40 -17.84 7.02
C PRO A 29 -8.32 -17.40 6.02
N LEU A 30 -8.69 -16.51 5.10
CA LEU A 30 -7.74 -15.80 4.25
C LEU A 30 -7.12 -14.67 5.07
N ARG A 31 -5.81 -14.67 5.18
CA ARG A 31 -5.02 -13.64 5.85
C ARG A 31 -4.61 -12.59 4.82
N LEU A 32 -5.08 -11.36 5.01
CA LEU A 32 -4.70 -10.21 4.20
C LEU A 32 -3.61 -9.44 4.95
N LEU A 33 -2.37 -9.68 4.62
CA LEU A 33 -1.23 -9.01 5.23
C LEU A 33 -1.19 -7.54 4.82
N VAL A 34 -0.85 -6.66 5.77
CA VAL A 34 -0.63 -5.22 5.59
C VAL A 34 0.69 -4.85 6.24
N GLY A 35 1.60 -4.22 5.49
CA GLY A 35 2.96 -3.89 5.94
C GLY A 35 3.06 -2.65 6.84
N PHE A 36 1.92 -2.08 7.26
CA PHE A 36 1.83 -0.83 8.01
C PHE A 36 0.94 -0.98 9.24
N PRO A 37 1.08 -0.09 10.25
CA PRO A 37 0.25 -0.13 11.45
C PRO A 37 -1.24 0.03 11.16
N PRO A 38 -2.12 -0.48 12.05
CA PRO A 38 -3.54 -0.17 12.02
C PRO A 38 -3.80 1.35 12.06
N GLY A 39 -4.85 1.79 11.38
CA GLY A 39 -5.31 3.19 11.35
C GLY A 39 -4.65 4.07 10.28
N GLY A 40 -3.71 3.54 9.47
CA GLY A 40 -3.24 4.21 8.26
C GLY A 40 -4.13 3.93 7.04
N GLY A 41 -3.93 4.67 5.95
CA GLY A 41 -4.73 4.54 4.72
C GLY A 41 -4.73 3.12 4.14
N THR A 42 -3.57 2.45 4.10
CA THR A 42 -3.47 1.07 3.62
C THR A 42 -4.29 0.09 4.48
N ASP A 43 -4.33 0.27 5.80
CA ASP A 43 -5.14 -0.54 6.71
C ASP A 43 -6.64 -0.30 6.48
N ALA A 44 -7.05 0.96 6.32
CA ALA A 44 -8.44 1.32 6.03
C ALA A 44 -8.93 0.67 4.73
N ILE A 45 -8.14 0.75 3.66
CA ILE A 45 -8.43 0.10 2.37
C ILE A 45 -8.52 -1.42 2.54
N ALA A 46 -7.57 -2.04 3.26
CA ALA A 46 -7.54 -3.49 3.49
C ALA A 46 -8.81 -3.97 4.21
N ARG A 47 -9.31 -3.21 5.19
CA ARG A 47 -10.54 -3.56 5.93
C ARG A 47 -11.78 -3.46 5.06
N VAL A 48 -11.90 -2.43 4.22
CA VAL A 48 -12.99 -2.32 3.24
C VAL A 48 -12.99 -3.50 2.28
N LEU A 49 -11.81 -3.88 1.76
CA LEU A 49 -11.68 -5.03 0.86
C LEU A 49 -11.95 -6.35 1.57
N ALA A 50 -11.44 -6.54 2.79
CA ALA A 50 -11.66 -7.77 3.56
C ALA A 50 -13.15 -8.04 3.82
N GLU A 51 -13.88 -7.02 4.29
CA GLU A 51 -15.32 -7.08 4.50
C GLU A 51 -16.07 -7.47 3.22
N SER A 52 -15.71 -6.85 2.09
CA SER A 52 -16.40 -7.02 0.82
C SER A 52 -16.02 -8.31 0.08
N LEU A 53 -14.80 -8.81 0.25
CA LEU A 53 -14.33 -10.06 -0.36
C LEU A 53 -14.88 -11.31 0.36
N GLN A 54 -15.12 -11.25 1.66
CA GLN A 54 -15.54 -12.37 2.48
C GLN A 54 -16.76 -13.11 1.90
N PRO A 55 -17.90 -12.45 1.59
CA PRO A 55 -19.07 -13.14 1.04
C PRO A 55 -18.83 -13.71 -0.37
N LEU A 56 -17.99 -13.08 -1.18
CA LEU A 56 -17.69 -13.53 -2.53
C LEU A 56 -16.73 -14.72 -2.57
N LEU A 57 -15.85 -14.82 -1.60
CA LEU A 57 -14.89 -15.92 -1.48
C LEU A 57 -15.47 -17.10 -0.65
N GLY A 58 -16.59 -16.90 0.07
CA GLY A 58 -17.15 -17.92 0.98
C GLY A 58 -16.18 -18.29 2.12
N GLN A 59 -15.33 -17.36 2.54
CA GLN A 59 -14.21 -17.58 3.46
C GLN A 59 -13.98 -16.32 4.28
N THR A 60 -13.75 -16.46 5.59
CA THR A 60 -13.40 -15.32 6.45
C THR A 60 -12.12 -14.66 5.95
N VAL A 61 -12.11 -13.33 5.86
CA VAL A 61 -10.93 -12.54 5.47
C VAL A 61 -10.47 -11.70 6.68
N ILE A 62 -9.25 -11.97 7.14
CA ILE A 62 -8.67 -11.33 8.32
C ILE A 62 -7.53 -10.41 7.88
N VAL A 63 -7.62 -9.12 8.23
CA VAL A 63 -6.52 -8.16 8.04
C VAL A 63 -5.49 -8.38 9.15
N GLU A 64 -4.26 -8.68 8.74
CA GLU A 64 -3.13 -8.89 9.66
C GLU A 64 -2.05 -7.84 9.41
N ASN A 65 -1.91 -6.89 10.33
CA ASN A 65 -0.88 -5.87 10.24
C ASN A 65 0.48 -6.43 10.71
N LYS A 66 1.48 -6.35 9.83
CA LYS A 66 2.89 -6.71 10.10
C LYS A 66 3.79 -5.49 9.79
N PRO A 67 3.72 -4.45 10.63
CA PRO A 67 4.46 -3.22 10.38
C PRO A 67 5.97 -3.43 10.61
N GLY A 68 6.78 -2.74 9.81
CA GLY A 68 8.22 -2.68 9.99
C GLY A 68 8.97 -2.53 8.68
N ALA A 69 10.02 -1.70 8.73
CA ALA A 69 10.92 -1.42 7.61
C ALA A 69 10.19 -1.13 6.28
N GLY A 70 9.17 -0.25 6.30
CA GLY A 70 8.41 0.11 5.09
C GLY A 70 7.62 -1.02 4.45
N GLY A 71 7.20 -2.03 5.22
CA GLY A 71 6.47 -3.21 4.73
C GLY A 71 7.35 -4.41 4.42
N GLN A 72 8.67 -4.31 4.61
CA GLN A 72 9.61 -5.42 4.38
C GLN A 72 9.24 -6.67 5.18
N LEU A 73 8.85 -6.52 6.46
CA LEU A 73 8.48 -7.67 7.30
C LEU A 73 7.22 -8.40 6.79
N ALA A 74 6.25 -7.66 6.27
CA ALA A 74 5.06 -8.26 5.65
C ALA A 74 5.40 -8.97 4.33
N ALA A 75 6.27 -8.38 3.51
CA ALA A 75 6.75 -8.97 2.27
C ALA A 75 7.51 -10.29 2.53
N GLN A 76 8.39 -10.33 3.53
CA GLN A 76 9.08 -11.54 3.95
C GLN A 76 8.10 -12.61 4.50
N ALA A 77 7.07 -12.18 5.24
CA ALA A 77 6.03 -13.09 5.73
C ALA A 77 5.21 -13.68 4.58
N LEU A 78 4.91 -12.90 3.52
CA LEU A 78 4.27 -13.43 2.32
C LEU A 78 5.15 -14.47 1.62
N LYS A 79 6.46 -14.16 1.43
CA LYS A 79 7.42 -15.09 0.83
C LYS A 79 7.46 -16.43 1.56
N ALA A 80 7.37 -16.41 2.88
CA ALA A 80 7.41 -17.62 3.73
C ALA A 80 6.05 -18.36 3.82
N ALA A 81 4.97 -17.78 3.29
CA ALA A 81 3.65 -18.39 3.37
C ALA A 81 3.45 -19.51 2.34
N ALA A 82 2.55 -20.45 2.65
CA ALA A 82 2.19 -21.50 1.73
C ALA A 82 1.47 -20.91 0.49
N PRO A 83 1.73 -21.43 -0.73
CA PRO A 83 1.10 -20.94 -1.96
C PRO A 83 -0.29 -21.56 -2.18
N ASP A 84 -1.10 -21.64 -1.13
CA ASP A 84 -2.42 -22.27 -1.10
C ASP A 84 -3.59 -21.29 -1.32
N GLY A 85 -3.29 -19.98 -1.40
CA GLY A 85 -4.27 -18.90 -1.56
C GLY A 85 -4.91 -18.40 -0.27
N ASN A 86 -4.45 -18.86 0.91
CA ASN A 86 -4.95 -18.38 2.21
C ASN A 86 -4.13 -17.24 2.78
N THR A 87 -3.07 -16.79 2.11
CA THR A 87 -2.30 -15.60 2.49
C THR A 87 -2.12 -14.71 1.27
N LEU A 88 -2.55 -13.47 1.40
CA LEU A 88 -2.34 -12.39 0.44
C LEU A 88 -1.63 -11.23 1.11
N PHE A 89 -0.98 -10.41 0.32
CA PHE A 89 -0.37 -9.15 0.75
C PHE A 89 -0.98 -8.00 -0.02
N LEU A 90 -1.68 -7.12 0.67
CA LEU A 90 -2.09 -5.84 0.14
C LEU A 90 -0.93 -4.87 0.35
N SER A 91 -0.39 -4.39 -0.74
CA SER A 91 0.77 -3.50 -0.71
C SER A 91 0.71 -2.47 -1.82
N HIS A 92 1.68 -1.60 -1.82
CA HIS A 92 1.83 -0.53 -2.80
C HIS A 92 3.27 -0.46 -3.31
N ASP A 93 3.52 0.44 -4.26
CA ASP A 93 4.78 0.66 -4.95
C ASP A 93 6.01 0.69 -4.04
N HIS A 94 5.91 1.32 -2.85
CA HIS A 94 7.04 1.44 -1.93
C HIS A 94 7.62 0.08 -1.55
N SER A 95 6.80 -0.85 -1.03
CA SER A 95 7.29 -2.16 -0.57
C SER A 95 7.66 -3.09 -1.73
N ILE A 96 6.98 -2.96 -2.88
CA ILE A 96 7.13 -3.90 -4.01
C ILE A 96 8.15 -3.42 -5.03
N SER A 97 8.15 -2.12 -5.36
CA SER A 97 8.98 -1.57 -6.43
C SER A 97 10.20 -0.82 -5.92
N ILE A 98 10.07 -0.06 -4.81
CA ILE A 98 11.11 0.86 -4.33
C ILE A 98 12.08 0.17 -3.36
N LEU A 99 11.57 -0.53 -2.33
CA LEU A 99 12.43 -1.18 -1.33
C LEU A 99 13.45 -2.15 -1.93
N PRO A 100 13.12 -3.01 -2.92
CA PRO A 100 14.11 -3.89 -3.53
C PRO A 100 15.25 -3.17 -4.26
N LEU A 101 15.03 -1.93 -4.68
CA LEU A 101 16.03 -1.09 -5.35
C LEU A 101 16.87 -0.26 -4.38
N THR A 102 16.34 0.02 -3.19
CA THR A 102 16.97 0.93 -2.21
C THR A 102 17.64 0.19 -1.06
N LEU A 103 17.22 -1.03 -0.76
CA LEU A 103 17.82 -1.86 0.30
C LEU A 103 18.86 -2.81 -0.29
N LYS A 104 20.02 -2.89 0.35
CA LYS A 104 21.09 -3.83 -0.02
C LYS A 104 20.64 -5.29 0.11
N ASN A 105 19.80 -5.58 1.08
CA ASN A 105 19.27 -6.93 1.32
C ASN A 105 17.83 -6.85 1.83
N PRO A 106 16.82 -6.80 0.96
CA PRO A 106 15.41 -6.74 1.35
C PRO A 106 14.89 -8.08 1.92
N GLY A 107 15.60 -9.20 1.68
CA GLY A 107 15.17 -10.54 2.09
C GLY A 107 14.06 -11.15 1.23
N PHE A 108 13.65 -10.47 0.17
CA PHE A 108 12.68 -10.94 -0.82
C PHE A 108 12.97 -10.34 -2.20
N ASN A 109 12.50 -11.03 -3.23
CA ASN A 109 12.50 -10.56 -4.61
C ASN A 109 11.07 -10.63 -5.15
N PRO A 110 10.39 -9.52 -5.42
CA PRO A 110 8.99 -9.52 -5.85
C PRO A 110 8.73 -10.32 -7.13
N GLN A 111 9.68 -10.32 -8.06
CA GLN A 111 9.54 -11.03 -9.34
C GLN A 111 9.65 -12.56 -9.19
N GLN A 112 10.36 -13.04 -8.17
CA GLN A 112 10.61 -14.46 -7.94
C GLN A 112 9.73 -15.03 -6.84
N ASP A 113 9.47 -14.24 -5.79
CA ASP A 113 8.83 -14.70 -4.56
C ASP A 113 7.32 -14.45 -4.54
N PHE A 114 6.79 -13.61 -5.46
CA PHE A 114 5.38 -13.24 -5.46
C PHE A 114 4.70 -13.54 -6.80
N ALA A 115 3.43 -13.93 -6.72
CA ALA A 115 2.49 -13.89 -7.82
C ALA A 115 1.68 -12.58 -7.74
N TYR A 116 1.64 -11.82 -8.83
CA TYR A 116 0.82 -10.62 -8.93
C TYR A 116 -0.63 -11.01 -9.24
N VAL A 117 -1.53 -10.76 -8.29
CA VAL A 117 -2.93 -11.14 -8.42
C VAL A 117 -3.74 -10.02 -9.10
N ALA A 118 -3.61 -8.78 -8.66
CA ALA A 118 -4.27 -7.63 -9.26
C ALA A 118 -3.67 -6.31 -8.79
N GLY A 119 -3.59 -5.31 -9.70
CA GLY A 119 -3.56 -3.89 -9.36
C GLY A 119 -4.98 -3.36 -9.34
N PHE A 120 -5.33 -2.52 -8.37
CA PHE A 120 -6.73 -2.14 -8.23
C PHE A 120 -7.00 -0.66 -7.97
N ALA A 121 -6.00 0.10 -7.55
CA ALA A 121 -6.15 1.53 -7.32
C ALA A 121 -4.81 2.26 -7.49
N THR A 122 -4.88 3.54 -7.71
CA THR A 122 -3.78 4.49 -7.57
C THR A 122 -4.10 5.45 -6.43
N PHE A 123 -3.09 6.13 -5.90
CA PHE A 123 -3.26 7.15 -4.86
C PHE A 123 -2.27 8.29 -5.06
N ALA A 124 -2.55 9.45 -4.50
CA ALA A 124 -1.63 10.56 -4.52
C ALA A 124 -0.87 10.67 -3.19
N ASN A 125 0.43 10.99 -3.25
CA ASN A 125 1.12 11.53 -2.09
C ASN A 125 0.79 13.02 -1.92
N ALA A 126 0.81 13.49 -0.69
CA ALA A 126 0.45 14.84 -0.31
C ALA A 126 1.40 15.41 0.74
N VAL A 127 1.54 16.72 0.73
CA VAL A 127 2.09 17.48 1.86
C VAL A 127 0.93 17.97 2.71
N ALA A 128 1.00 17.70 4.01
CA ALA A 128 0.04 18.22 4.97
C ALA A 128 0.75 19.00 6.09
N LEU A 129 0.10 20.03 6.58
CA LEU A 129 0.52 20.84 7.72
C LEU A 129 -0.30 20.49 8.95
N SER A 130 0.31 20.50 10.12
CA SER A 130 -0.44 20.36 11.37
C SER A 130 -1.34 21.58 11.59
N GLY A 131 -2.41 21.42 12.37
CA GLY A 131 -3.38 22.49 12.62
C GLY A 131 -2.79 23.72 13.31
N GLY A 132 -1.75 23.54 14.13
CA GLY A 132 -1.03 24.62 14.80
C GLY A 132 0.02 25.34 13.94
N THR A 133 0.31 24.86 12.74
CA THR A 133 1.27 25.50 11.84
C THR A 133 0.70 26.82 11.32
N GLN A 134 1.44 27.91 11.53
CA GLN A 134 1.06 29.26 11.10
C GLN A 134 1.27 29.48 9.59
N ALA A 135 0.67 28.60 8.78
CA ALA A 135 0.67 28.67 7.33
C ALA A 135 -0.65 28.09 6.81
N SER A 136 -1.27 28.76 5.87
CA SER A 136 -2.57 28.35 5.31
C SER A 136 -2.44 27.53 4.02
N ASN A 137 -1.31 27.60 3.34
CA ASN A 137 -1.01 26.93 2.09
C ASN A 137 0.50 26.61 1.98
N PHE A 138 0.88 25.92 0.92
CA PHE A 138 2.28 25.51 0.71
C PHE A 138 3.24 26.71 0.60
N LYS A 139 2.85 27.78 -0.10
CA LYS A 139 3.69 28.97 -0.27
C LYS A 139 3.95 29.66 1.08
N ASP A 140 2.92 29.81 1.91
CA ASP A 140 3.03 30.36 3.25
C ASP A 140 3.93 29.52 4.14
N TYR A 141 3.85 28.19 4.01
CA TYR A 141 4.70 27.25 4.74
C TYR A 141 6.19 27.45 4.36
N ILE A 142 6.50 27.52 3.07
CA ILE A 142 7.87 27.81 2.61
C ILE A 142 8.36 29.17 3.15
N ALA A 143 7.51 30.20 3.11
CA ALA A 143 7.84 31.52 3.66
C ALA A 143 8.05 31.47 5.18
N LEU A 144 7.24 30.71 5.90
CA LEU A 144 7.40 30.50 7.35
C LEU A 144 8.76 29.86 7.67
N LEU A 145 9.11 28.76 6.98
CA LEU A 145 10.40 28.10 7.17
C LEU A 145 11.58 29.04 6.89
N LYS A 146 11.52 29.83 5.82
CA LYS A 146 12.56 30.82 5.52
C LYS A 146 12.74 31.87 6.64
N ARG A 147 11.63 32.35 7.20
CA ARG A 147 11.68 33.28 8.36
C ARG A 147 12.27 32.63 9.62
N GLN A 148 12.13 31.32 9.77
CA GLN A 148 12.65 30.53 10.88
C GLN A 148 14.08 30.02 10.67
N GLY A 149 14.83 30.58 9.72
CA GLY A 149 16.22 30.22 9.44
C GLY A 149 16.40 29.12 8.38
N GLY A 150 15.34 28.81 7.64
CA GLY A 150 15.42 27.90 6.48
C GLY A 150 15.50 26.41 6.86
N ARG A 151 15.26 26.05 8.11
CA ARG A 151 15.35 24.67 8.62
C ARG A 151 13.98 24.14 9.01
N GLY A 152 13.78 22.81 8.86
CA GLY A 152 12.55 22.18 9.28
C GLY A 152 12.60 20.66 9.26
N ASN A 153 11.81 20.05 10.14
CA ASN A 153 11.57 18.61 10.15
C ASN A 153 10.22 18.33 9.48
N VAL A 154 10.19 17.35 8.61
CA VAL A 154 8.98 16.90 7.91
C VAL A 154 8.80 15.40 8.13
N GLY A 155 7.67 14.99 8.71
CA GLY A 155 7.37 13.60 8.95
C GLY A 155 7.17 12.83 7.65
N ILE A 156 7.64 11.57 7.62
CA ILE A 156 7.42 10.64 6.53
C ILE A 156 7.06 9.26 7.07
N PRO A 157 6.21 8.46 6.39
CA PRO A 157 5.76 7.17 6.92
C PRO A 157 6.80 6.05 6.84
N ALA A 158 7.84 6.22 6.02
CA ALA A 158 8.92 5.27 5.87
C ALA A 158 10.16 5.91 5.26
N ALA A 159 11.35 5.47 5.65
CA ALA A 159 12.59 5.81 4.98
C ALA A 159 12.67 5.19 3.57
N ALA A 160 13.55 5.72 2.73
CA ALA A 160 13.78 5.31 1.35
C ALA A 160 12.47 5.30 0.50
N SER A 161 11.59 6.27 0.72
CA SER A 161 10.26 6.35 0.13
C SER A 161 10.09 7.58 -0.77
N VAL A 162 9.03 7.58 -1.60
CA VAL A 162 8.65 8.78 -2.37
C VAL A 162 8.44 10.00 -1.47
N PRO A 163 7.77 9.89 -0.29
CA PRO A 163 7.72 10.97 0.70
C PRO A 163 9.08 11.54 1.10
N GLU A 164 10.08 10.69 1.36
CA GLU A 164 11.43 11.19 1.68
C GLU A 164 12.06 11.95 0.52
N PHE A 165 11.93 11.40 -0.69
CA PHE A 165 12.42 12.05 -1.89
C PHE A 165 11.74 13.40 -2.15
N LEU A 166 10.42 13.51 -1.90
CA LEU A 166 9.68 14.77 -1.97
C LEU A 166 10.24 15.80 -0.98
N VAL A 167 10.48 15.41 0.28
CA VAL A 167 11.06 16.33 1.29
C VAL A 167 12.41 16.86 0.83
N LYS A 168 13.28 16.01 0.31
CA LYS A 168 14.57 16.39 -0.27
C LYS A 168 14.40 17.37 -1.44
N THR A 169 13.52 17.05 -2.38
CA THR A 169 13.25 17.92 -3.54
C THR A 169 12.70 19.29 -3.13
N PHE A 170 11.85 19.35 -2.10
CA PHE A 170 11.38 20.62 -1.55
C PHE A 170 12.55 21.43 -0.96
N GLY A 171 13.43 20.78 -0.20
CA GLY A 171 14.64 21.42 0.34
C GLY A 171 15.48 22.04 -0.75
N GLU A 172 15.84 21.25 -1.76
CA GLU A 172 16.67 21.69 -2.90
C GLU A 172 15.99 22.82 -3.68
N LYS A 173 14.72 22.66 -4.04
CA LYS A 173 13.97 23.62 -4.87
C LYS A 173 13.81 24.99 -4.20
N PHE A 174 13.56 25.02 -2.89
CA PHE A 174 13.24 26.26 -2.16
C PHE A 174 14.39 26.80 -1.34
N GLY A 175 15.58 26.18 -1.39
CA GLY A 175 16.77 26.57 -0.64
C GLY A 175 16.57 26.43 0.87
N LEU A 176 16.03 25.26 1.30
CA LEU A 176 15.74 24.94 2.69
C LEU A 176 16.53 23.70 3.14
N GLU A 177 16.93 23.66 4.40
CA GLU A 177 17.52 22.49 5.04
C GLU A 177 16.39 21.67 5.70
N LEU A 178 15.70 20.85 4.90
CA LEU A 178 14.63 19.99 5.40
C LEU A 178 15.16 18.61 5.77
N VAL A 179 14.78 18.14 6.95
CA VAL A 179 15.10 16.79 7.43
C VAL A 179 13.82 15.94 7.39
N ALA A 180 13.86 14.86 6.62
CA ALA A 180 12.81 13.86 6.65
C ALA A 180 12.91 13.06 7.95
N ALA A 181 11.84 13.07 8.76
CA ALA A 181 11.75 12.34 10.01
C ALA A 181 10.92 11.05 9.78
N PRO A 182 11.56 9.86 9.71
CA PRO A 182 10.85 8.63 9.40
C PRO A 182 10.09 8.08 10.61
N TYR A 183 8.83 7.76 10.39
CA TYR A 183 7.95 7.06 11.32
C TYR A 183 7.78 5.58 10.94
N ARG A 184 7.24 4.79 11.86
CA ARG A 184 6.86 3.41 11.57
C ARG A 184 5.45 3.35 10.96
N GLY A 185 5.24 4.06 9.84
CA GLY A 185 3.95 4.21 9.15
C GLY A 185 3.32 5.58 9.38
N SER A 186 2.23 5.83 8.66
CA SER A 186 1.52 7.13 8.70
C SER A 186 0.72 7.37 9.98
N ALA A 187 0.19 6.32 10.62
CA ALA A 187 -0.65 6.50 11.80
C ALA A 187 0.06 7.22 12.97
N PRO A 188 1.27 6.81 13.44
CA PRO A 188 1.99 7.55 14.48
C PRO A 188 2.41 8.95 14.02
N MET A 189 2.81 9.13 12.76
CA MET A 189 3.12 10.45 12.18
C MET A 189 1.92 11.38 12.26
N LEU A 190 0.74 10.92 11.84
CA LEU A 190 -0.49 11.70 11.87
C LEU A 190 -0.90 12.09 13.30
N GLN A 191 -0.70 11.20 14.29
CA GLN A 191 -0.95 11.51 15.71
C GLN A 191 -0.08 12.67 16.18
N GLU A 192 1.21 12.67 15.86
CA GLU A 192 2.10 13.77 16.21
C GLU A 192 1.79 15.07 15.45
N MET A 193 1.36 14.98 14.19
CA MET A 193 0.86 16.14 13.46
C MET A 193 -0.39 16.73 14.10
N MET A 194 -1.38 15.92 14.47
CA MET A 194 -2.59 16.36 15.15
C MET A 194 -2.30 16.93 16.55
N GLY A 195 -1.28 16.41 17.23
CA GLY A 195 -0.77 16.90 18.49
C GLY A 195 0.14 18.12 18.37
N ASN A 196 0.39 18.65 17.15
CA ASN A 196 1.30 19.75 16.84
C ASN A 196 2.75 19.53 17.32
N GLN A 197 3.18 18.26 17.43
CA GLN A 197 4.55 17.89 17.79
C GLN A 197 5.49 18.00 16.57
N ILE A 198 4.93 17.81 15.37
CA ILE A 198 5.62 18.04 14.10
C ILE A 198 4.75 18.92 13.20
N GLY A 199 5.35 19.97 12.59
CA GLY A 199 4.61 20.99 11.85
C GLY A 199 4.11 20.58 10.47
N ALA A 200 4.73 19.57 9.86
CA ALA A 200 4.37 19.08 8.53
C ALA A 200 4.69 17.60 8.36
N GLY A 201 3.99 16.95 7.44
CA GLY A 201 4.25 15.57 7.01
C GLY A 201 4.01 15.39 5.52
N VAL A 202 4.72 14.44 4.93
CA VAL A 202 4.47 13.95 3.58
C VAL A 202 4.03 12.49 3.69
N GLY A 203 2.88 12.17 3.13
CA GLY A 203 2.28 10.84 3.14
C GLY A 203 1.24 10.72 2.03
N SER A 204 0.42 9.69 2.05
CA SER A 204 -0.63 9.52 1.05
C SER A 204 -1.91 10.32 1.40
N VAL A 205 -2.70 10.69 0.37
CA VAL A 205 -4.02 11.28 0.60
C VAL A 205 -4.90 10.37 1.48
N PRO A 206 -4.94 9.04 1.27
CA PRO A 206 -5.65 8.12 2.18
C PRO A 206 -5.24 8.22 3.66
N ASP A 207 -4.00 8.58 3.96
CA ASP A 207 -3.57 8.76 5.35
C ASP A 207 -4.13 10.04 5.98
N PHE A 208 -4.33 11.09 5.19
CA PHE A 208 -4.57 12.46 5.65
C PHE A 208 -6.00 12.93 5.49
N ILE A 209 -6.77 12.38 4.56
CA ILE A 209 -8.04 12.97 4.10
C ILE A 209 -9.07 13.15 5.24
N THR A 210 -9.16 12.20 6.15
CA THR A 210 -10.09 12.27 7.28
C THR A 210 -9.71 13.40 8.24
N ALA A 211 -8.44 13.46 8.65
CA ALA A 211 -7.96 14.50 9.55
C ALA A 211 -7.99 15.90 8.89
N HIS A 212 -7.83 15.96 7.57
CA HIS A 212 -7.99 17.20 6.81
C HIS A 212 -9.44 17.68 6.81
N ARG A 213 -10.41 16.80 6.56
CA ARG A 213 -11.85 17.13 6.63
C ARG A 213 -12.28 17.56 8.02
N ASP A 214 -11.70 16.96 9.05
CA ASP A 214 -11.91 17.31 10.45
C ASP A 214 -11.23 18.63 10.86
N GLY A 215 -10.45 19.25 9.98
CA GLY A 215 -9.71 20.49 10.26
C GLY A 215 -8.52 20.32 11.21
N LYS A 216 -8.11 19.09 11.54
CA LYS A 216 -6.99 18.80 12.46
C LYS A 216 -5.64 18.96 11.80
N ILE A 217 -5.57 18.75 10.49
CA ILE A 217 -4.42 19.03 9.62
C ILE A 217 -4.91 19.72 8.36
N ARG A 218 -3.98 20.20 7.54
CA ARG A 218 -4.31 20.83 6.26
C ARG A 218 -3.44 20.28 5.14
N ILE A 219 -4.03 19.59 4.16
CA ILE A 219 -3.34 19.19 2.93
C ILE A 219 -3.13 20.45 2.09
N VAL A 220 -1.89 20.69 1.63
CA VAL A 220 -1.49 21.94 0.96
C VAL A 220 -0.83 21.72 -0.41
N GLY A 221 -0.64 20.47 -0.81
CA GLY A 221 -0.13 20.10 -2.12
C GLY A 221 -0.27 18.60 -2.34
N VAL A 222 -0.53 18.18 -3.58
CA VAL A 222 -0.75 16.78 -3.97
C VAL A 222 0.07 16.38 -5.18
N MET A 223 0.40 15.10 -5.26
CA MET A 223 1.00 14.45 -6.41
C MET A 223 -0.06 14.21 -7.50
N GLY A 224 0.36 14.23 -8.76
CA GLY A 224 -0.50 13.91 -9.91
C GLY A 224 -0.46 14.97 -11.00
N ARG A 225 -1.00 14.62 -12.17
CA ARG A 225 -1.12 15.52 -13.33
C ARG A 225 -2.20 16.58 -13.11
N GLU A 226 -3.23 16.20 -12.35
CA GLU A 226 -4.40 17.03 -12.06
C GLU A 226 -4.66 17.02 -10.56
N ARG A 227 -5.41 18.02 -10.07
CA ARG A 227 -5.87 18.07 -8.69
C ARG A 227 -6.77 16.88 -8.38
N GLN A 228 -6.71 16.41 -7.16
CA GLN A 228 -7.53 15.28 -6.73
C GLN A 228 -9.00 15.70 -6.59
N GLY A 229 -9.93 14.85 -7.07
CA GLY A 229 -11.37 15.17 -7.02
C GLY A 229 -11.91 15.44 -5.61
N LEU A 230 -11.32 14.83 -4.58
CA LEU A 230 -11.65 15.09 -3.17
C LEU A 230 -11.03 16.37 -2.61
N LEU A 231 -10.09 16.97 -3.34
CA LEU A 231 -9.28 18.12 -2.92
C LEU A 231 -9.13 19.14 -4.05
N PRO A 232 -10.26 19.65 -4.59
CA PRO A 232 -10.25 20.52 -5.79
C PRO A 232 -9.51 21.84 -5.57
N ASP A 233 -9.42 22.30 -4.32
CA ASP A 233 -8.74 23.55 -3.95
C ASP A 233 -7.25 23.35 -3.65
N VAL A 234 -6.77 22.10 -3.56
CA VAL A 234 -5.37 21.80 -3.26
C VAL A 234 -4.57 21.70 -4.56
N PRO A 235 -3.52 22.51 -4.74
CA PRO A 235 -2.72 22.50 -5.95
C PRO A 235 -1.89 21.21 -6.09
N THR A 236 -1.61 20.83 -7.34
CA THR A 236 -0.64 19.79 -7.63
C THR A 236 0.80 20.29 -7.37
N PHE A 237 1.74 19.35 -7.21
CA PHE A 237 3.15 19.73 -7.10
C PHE A 237 3.66 20.45 -8.34
N ALA A 238 3.14 20.11 -9.53
CA ALA A 238 3.47 20.82 -10.77
C ALA A 238 3.02 22.29 -10.73
N GLU A 239 1.81 22.59 -10.23
CA GLU A 239 1.32 23.98 -10.01
C GLU A 239 2.17 24.73 -8.97
N LEU A 240 2.82 24.00 -8.04
CA LEU A 240 3.77 24.56 -7.07
C LEU A 240 5.21 24.67 -7.62
N GLY A 241 5.41 24.35 -8.90
CA GLY A 241 6.69 24.44 -9.58
C GLY A 241 7.60 23.22 -9.40
N LEU A 242 7.07 22.09 -8.91
CA LEU A 242 7.77 20.83 -8.70
C LEU A 242 7.34 19.84 -9.78
N LYS A 243 8.20 19.59 -10.76
CA LYS A 243 7.96 18.64 -11.85
C LYS A 243 8.52 17.27 -11.54
N GLY A 244 8.00 16.23 -12.21
CA GLY A 244 8.47 14.85 -12.07
C GLY A 244 7.67 14.04 -11.04
N PHE A 245 6.53 14.56 -10.58
CA PHE A 245 5.63 13.92 -9.61
C PHE A 245 4.20 13.78 -10.17
N GLU A 246 4.11 13.56 -11.48
CA GLU A 246 2.84 13.43 -12.19
C GLU A 246 2.29 12.00 -12.16
N GLU A 247 3.17 10.99 -12.04
CA GLU A 247 2.78 9.58 -12.02
C GLU A 247 2.39 9.13 -10.62
N LEU A 248 1.22 8.49 -10.51
CA LEU A 248 0.66 8.06 -9.24
C LEU A 248 1.18 6.67 -8.83
N PRO A 249 1.51 6.47 -7.55
CA PRO A 249 1.75 5.16 -6.98
C PRO A 249 0.48 4.30 -7.02
N TYR A 250 0.66 2.97 -6.89
CA TYR A 250 -0.41 1.99 -7.03
C TYR A 250 -0.58 1.14 -5.77
N TYR A 251 -1.79 0.58 -5.63
CA TYR A 251 -2.10 -0.54 -4.73
C TYR A 251 -2.29 -1.83 -5.51
N GLY A 252 -1.79 -2.94 -4.95
CA GLY A 252 -1.95 -4.28 -5.52
C GLY A 252 -2.15 -5.35 -4.46
N LEU A 253 -2.70 -6.48 -4.93
CA LEU A 253 -2.76 -7.73 -4.20
C LEU A 253 -1.70 -8.69 -4.74
N PHE A 254 -0.95 -9.29 -3.85
CA PHE A 254 0.12 -10.24 -4.13
C PHE A 254 -0.12 -11.53 -3.35
N ALA A 255 0.22 -12.66 -3.97
CA ALA A 255 0.22 -13.97 -3.36
C ALA A 255 1.65 -14.55 -3.33
N PRO A 256 1.94 -15.60 -2.55
CA PRO A 256 3.21 -16.31 -2.65
C PRO A 256 3.44 -16.86 -4.07
N ALA A 257 4.69 -16.88 -4.52
CA ALA A 257 5.06 -17.55 -5.76
C ALA A 257 4.60 -19.02 -5.73
N GLY A 258 4.14 -19.54 -6.90
CA GLY A 258 3.59 -20.91 -6.99
C GLY A 258 2.13 -21.05 -6.57
N THR A 259 1.46 -19.97 -6.13
CA THR A 259 0.00 -19.99 -5.94
C THR A 259 -0.69 -20.38 -7.25
N PRO A 260 -1.56 -21.41 -7.27
CA PRO A 260 -2.18 -21.91 -8.50
C PRO A 260 -2.95 -20.82 -9.25
N ALA A 261 -2.83 -20.80 -10.58
CA ALA A 261 -3.48 -19.78 -11.43
C ALA A 261 -5.00 -19.72 -11.22
N ALA A 262 -5.67 -20.86 -11.01
CA ALA A 262 -7.10 -20.90 -10.71
C ALA A 262 -7.45 -20.18 -9.40
N VAL A 263 -6.58 -20.23 -8.39
CA VAL A 263 -6.75 -19.53 -7.11
C VAL A 263 -6.57 -18.02 -7.31
N GLN A 264 -5.50 -17.63 -8.03
CA GLN A 264 -5.26 -16.22 -8.37
C GLN A 264 -6.45 -15.63 -9.15
N GLN A 265 -6.97 -16.35 -10.14
CA GLN A 265 -8.12 -15.94 -10.95
C GLN A 265 -9.39 -15.81 -10.10
N ARG A 266 -9.63 -16.73 -9.16
CA ARG A 266 -10.77 -16.64 -8.22
C ARG A 266 -10.71 -15.36 -7.40
N ILE A 267 -9.54 -15.04 -6.87
CA ILE A 267 -9.33 -13.85 -6.03
C ILE A 267 -9.48 -12.57 -6.88
N SER A 268 -8.83 -12.50 -8.04
CA SER A 268 -8.91 -11.31 -8.92
C SER A 268 -10.33 -11.08 -9.44
N THR A 269 -11.08 -12.16 -9.75
CA THR A 269 -12.49 -12.07 -10.15
C THR A 269 -13.37 -11.55 -9.01
N ALA A 270 -13.15 -12.03 -7.78
CA ALA A 270 -13.86 -11.53 -6.60
C ALA A 270 -13.55 -10.05 -6.36
N LEU A 271 -12.28 -9.66 -6.45
CA LEU A 271 -11.88 -8.26 -6.33
C LEU A 271 -12.53 -7.38 -7.40
N ALA A 272 -12.56 -7.81 -8.66
CA ALA A 272 -13.22 -7.06 -9.72
C ALA A 272 -14.71 -6.83 -9.44
N LYS A 273 -15.42 -7.82 -8.87
CA LYS A 273 -16.82 -7.66 -8.44
C LYS A 273 -16.95 -6.67 -7.28
N VAL A 274 -16.05 -6.73 -6.31
CA VAL A 274 -16.00 -5.78 -5.17
C VAL A 274 -15.82 -4.35 -5.68
N LEU A 275 -14.91 -4.12 -6.62
CA LEU A 275 -14.64 -2.80 -7.19
C LEU A 275 -15.77 -2.27 -8.08
N ALA A 276 -16.58 -3.16 -8.67
CA ALA A 276 -17.77 -2.82 -9.45
C ALA A 276 -18.98 -2.46 -8.56
N ASP A 277 -18.98 -2.80 -7.28
CA ASP A 277 -20.02 -2.43 -6.33
C ASP A 277 -19.93 -0.93 -6.02
N ARG A 278 -21.02 -0.20 -6.29
CA ARG A 278 -21.07 1.25 -6.10
C ARG A 278 -20.83 1.70 -4.67
N SER A 279 -21.27 0.92 -3.70
CA SER A 279 -21.11 1.25 -2.29
C SER A 279 -19.65 1.08 -1.86
N VAL A 280 -19.01 0.03 -2.31
CA VAL A 280 -17.57 -0.22 -2.05
C VAL A 280 -16.72 0.82 -2.78
N TYR A 281 -17.02 1.08 -4.05
CA TYR A 281 -16.35 2.12 -4.83
C TYR A 281 -16.42 3.49 -4.12
N ALA A 282 -17.59 3.88 -3.64
CA ALA A 282 -17.78 5.13 -2.91
C ALA A 282 -16.95 5.16 -1.60
N ARG A 283 -16.93 4.04 -0.85
CA ARG A 283 -16.12 3.92 0.38
C ARG A 283 -14.62 4.04 0.09
N LEU A 284 -14.12 3.37 -0.94
CA LEU A 284 -12.71 3.44 -1.34
C LEU A 284 -12.36 4.84 -1.84
N THR A 285 -13.18 5.43 -2.71
CA THR A 285 -12.96 6.79 -3.23
C THR A 285 -12.99 7.83 -2.10
N ALA A 286 -13.82 7.64 -1.06
CA ALA A 286 -13.86 8.56 0.08
C ALA A 286 -12.57 8.53 0.93
N LEU A 287 -11.77 7.48 0.80
CA LEU A 287 -10.45 7.38 1.44
C LEU A 287 -9.35 8.13 0.66
N GLY A 288 -9.52 8.42 -0.61
CA GLY A 288 -8.55 9.17 -1.41
C GLY A 288 -8.10 8.47 -2.68
#